data_ed03bf3e1635f284c5b8c09dbd342dcf
#
_entry.id   ed03bf3e1635f284c5b8c09dbd342dcf
#
_cell.length_a   1.000
_cell.length_b   1.000
_cell.length_c   1.000
_cell.angle_alpha   90.00
_cell.angle_beta   90.00
_cell.angle_gamma   90.00
#
_symmetry.space_group_name_H-M   'P 1'
#
loop_
_entity.id
_entity.type
_entity.pdbx_description
1 polymer ?
#
loop_
_entity_poly.entity_id
_entity_poly.type
_entity_poly.pdbx_seq_one_letter_code
_entity_poly.pdbx_strand_id
1 'polypeptide(L)' 'MKLKIELEIEVTGDCSFEEAQDFFRYEFAGYSLPNWEDNPLMSEDYDAEYDVTNIEIEEL' A
#
# COMPACT_ATOMS: atom_id res chain seq x y z
N MET A 1 -9.22 20.75 -9.33
CA MET A 1 -8.04 20.83 -8.47
C MET A 1 -7.22 19.56 -8.63
N LYS A 2 -5.92 19.69 -8.74
CA LYS A 2 -5.02 18.54 -8.83
C LYS A 2 -4.01 18.61 -7.69
N LEU A 3 -3.87 17.52 -6.97
CA LEU A 3 -2.97 17.43 -5.83
C LEU A 3 -1.91 16.35 -6.06
N LYS A 4 -0.71 16.62 -5.56
CA LYS A 4 0.32 15.59 -5.41
C LYS A 4 0.39 15.18 -3.95
N ILE A 5 0.29 13.89 -3.68
CA ILE A 5 0.35 13.35 -2.33
C ILE A 5 1.52 12.40 -2.24
N GLU A 6 2.40 12.62 -1.27
CA GLU A 6 3.51 11.73 -0.96
C GLU A 6 3.27 11.11 0.40
N LEU A 7 3.40 9.79 0.45
CA LEU A 7 3.21 9.02 1.67
C LEU A 7 4.48 8.25 1.99
N GLU A 8 4.85 8.26 3.27
CA GLU A 8 5.79 7.30 3.81
C GLU A 8 5.01 6.28 4.61
N ILE A 9 5.18 5.01 4.28
CA ILE A 9 4.43 3.91 4.87
C ILE A 9 5.42 2.90 5.40
N GLU A 10 5.23 2.51 6.66
CA GLU A 10 5.98 1.41 7.27
C GLU A 10 5.16 0.14 7.20
N VAL A 11 5.73 -0.90 6.60
CA VAL A 11 5.12 -2.22 6.52
C VAL A 11 5.87 -3.14 7.48
N THR A 12 5.12 -3.80 8.35
CA THR A 12 5.66 -4.78 9.30
C THR A 12 5.13 -6.17 8.99
N GLY A 13 5.92 -7.20 9.30
CA GLY A 13 5.58 -8.57 8.99
C GLY A 13 6.24 -9.05 7.70
N ASP A 14 5.84 -10.23 7.25
CA ASP A 14 6.41 -10.86 6.05
C ASP A 14 5.74 -10.34 4.79
N CYS A 15 6.37 -9.37 4.15
CA CYS A 15 5.87 -8.79 2.92
C CYS A 15 7.04 -8.34 2.06
N SER A 16 7.07 -8.80 0.80
CA SER A 16 8.10 -8.35 -0.14
C SER A 16 7.77 -6.96 -0.68
N PHE A 17 8.78 -6.29 -1.23
CA PHE A 17 8.57 -5.00 -1.88
C PHE A 17 7.55 -5.09 -3.02
N GLU A 18 7.63 -6.14 -3.83
CA GLU A 18 6.70 -6.34 -4.94
C GLU A 18 5.25 -6.51 -4.46
N GLU A 19 5.05 -7.30 -3.43
CA GLU A 19 3.73 -7.49 -2.84
C GLU A 19 3.16 -6.20 -2.28
N ALA A 20 3.99 -5.41 -1.58
CA ALA A 20 3.58 -4.12 -1.06
C ALA A 20 3.25 -3.14 -2.18
N GLN A 21 4.06 -3.09 -3.23
CA GLN A 21 3.84 -2.23 -4.39
C GLN A 21 2.50 -2.53 -5.06
N ASP A 22 2.21 -3.81 -5.29
CA ASP A 22 0.95 -4.25 -5.90
C ASP A 22 -0.24 -3.87 -5.02
N PHE A 23 -0.13 -4.10 -3.72
CA PHE A 23 -1.19 -3.77 -2.78
C PHE A 23 -1.50 -2.26 -2.75
N PHE A 24 -0.49 -1.42 -2.65
CA PHE A 24 -0.72 0.02 -2.54
C PHE A 24 -1.21 0.65 -3.84
N ARG A 25 -0.84 0.12 -5.00
CA ARG A 25 -1.44 0.53 -6.27
C ARG A 25 -2.93 0.19 -6.32
N TYR A 26 -3.31 -0.95 -5.81
CA TYR A 26 -4.70 -1.34 -5.68
C TYR A 26 -5.44 -0.44 -4.68
N GLU A 27 -4.89 -0.29 -3.48
CA GLU A 27 -5.54 0.43 -2.38
C GLU A 27 -5.75 1.92 -2.70
N PHE A 28 -4.74 2.58 -3.25
CA PHE A 28 -4.77 4.02 -3.46
C PHE A 28 -5.11 4.45 -4.87
N ALA A 29 -4.91 3.62 -5.87
CA ALA A 29 -5.10 4.01 -7.26
C ALA A 29 -6.13 3.16 -8.01
N GLY A 30 -6.68 2.14 -7.37
CA GLY A 30 -7.70 1.29 -7.97
C GLY A 30 -7.19 0.34 -9.05
N TYR A 31 -5.88 0.07 -9.08
CA TYR A 31 -5.32 -0.92 -10.00
C TYR A 31 -5.76 -2.33 -9.61
N SER A 32 -5.74 -3.25 -10.57
CA SER A 32 -5.98 -4.65 -10.28
C SER A 32 -4.88 -5.19 -9.36
N LEU A 33 -5.27 -6.03 -8.40
CA LEU A 33 -4.32 -6.68 -7.51
C LEU A 33 -4.12 -8.13 -7.96
N PRO A 34 -3.04 -8.45 -8.69
CA PRO A 34 -2.75 -9.83 -9.06
C PRO A 34 -2.41 -10.64 -7.82
N ASN A 35 -2.88 -11.90 -7.79
CA ASN A 35 -2.64 -12.81 -6.68
C ASN A 35 -3.06 -12.25 -5.32
N TRP A 36 -4.20 -11.57 -5.29
CA TRP A 36 -4.70 -10.93 -4.06
C TRP A 36 -4.86 -11.93 -2.90
N GLU A 37 -5.17 -13.19 -3.21
CA GLU A 37 -5.34 -14.24 -2.19
C GLU A 37 -4.04 -14.54 -1.43
N ASP A 38 -2.90 -14.37 -2.10
CA ASP A 38 -1.58 -14.64 -1.55
C ASP A 38 -0.88 -13.38 -1.04
N ASN A 39 -1.48 -12.21 -1.22
CA ASN A 39 -0.86 -10.96 -0.78
C ASN A 39 -1.00 -10.82 0.74
N PRO A 40 0.12 -10.70 1.48
CA PRO A 40 0.07 -10.67 2.93
C PRO A 40 -0.67 -9.45 3.50
N LEU A 41 -0.76 -8.35 2.76
CA LEU A 41 -1.51 -7.16 3.19
C LEU A 41 -3.03 -7.33 3.00
N MET A 42 -3.45 -8.30 2.19
CA MET A 42 -4.86 -8.63 1.97
C MET A 42 -5.30 -9.86 2.79
N SER A 43 -4.36 -10.56 3.40
CA SER A 43 -4.63 -11.80 4.12
C SER A 43 -5.52 -11.54 5.35
N GLU A 44 -6.52 -12.39 5.55
CA GLU A 44 -7.34 -12.37 6.76
C GLU A 44 -6.54 -12.76 8.00
N ASP A 45 -5.43 -13.45 7.81
CA ASP A 45 -4.53 -13.86 8.89
C ASP A 45 -3.57 -12.75 9.31
N TYR A 46 -3.62 -11.60 8.64
CA TYR A 46 -2.78 -10.43 8.94
C TYR A 46 -1.28 -10.75 8.98
N ASP A 47 -0.79 -11.38 7.91
CA ASP A 47 0.64 -11.68 7.78
C ASP A 47 1.50 -10.42 7.77
N ALA A 48 0.94 -9.31 7.28
CA ALA A 48 1.59 -8.01 7.29
C ALA A 48 0.59 -6.91 7.64
N GLU A 49 1.11 -5.85 8.23
CA GLU A 49 0.35 -4.64 8.56
C GLU A 49 1.10 -3.42 8.07
N TYR A 50 0.40 -2.29 7.93
CA TYR A 50 1.06 -1.05 7.56
C TYR A 50 0.51 0.14 8.35
N ASP A 51 1.38 1.13 8.55
CA ASP A 51 1.02 2.42 9.13
C ASP A 51 1.54 3.54 8.24
N VAL A 52 0.78 4.61 8.10
CA VAL A 52 1.25 5.82 7.45
C VAL A 52 2.04 6.63 8.47
N THR A 53 3.33 6.82 8.21
CA THR A 53 4.24 7.51 9.13
C THR A 53 4.45 8.97 8.76
N ASN A 54 4.21 9.33 7.50
CA ASN A 54 4.25 10.72 7.06
C ASN A 54 3.36 10.92 5.84
N ILE A 55 2.77 12.11 5.73
CA ILE A 55 1.99 12.50 4.55
C ILE A 55 2.30 13.96 4.21
N GLU A 56 2.58 14.21 2.92
CA GLU A 56 2.77 15.56 2.40
C GLU A 56 1.83 15.77 1.23
N ILE A 57 1.19 16.93 1.20
CA ILE A 57 0.19 17.26 0.17
C ILE A 57 0.59 18.59 -0.46
N GLU A 58 0.67 18.57 -1.80
CA GLU A 58 1.02 19.75 -2.58
C GLU A 58 -0.08 20.01 -3.62
N GLU A 59 -0.49 21.25 -3.75
CA GLU A 59 -1.41 21.67 -4.81
C GLU A 59 -0.61 21.90 -6.10
N LEU A 60 -1.05 21.30 -7.19
CA LEU A 60 -0.40 21.43 -8.49
C LEU A 60 -1.05 22.52 -9.36
#